data_89fc53f61b5d5793918047ac5c72c7dc
#
_entry.id   89fc53f61b5d5793918047ac5c72c7dc
#
_cell.length_a   1.000
_cell.length_b   1.000
_cell.length_c   1.000
_cell.angle_alpha   90.00
_cell.angle_beta   90.00
_cell.angle_gamma   90.00
#
_symmetry.space_group_name_H-M   'P 1'
#
loop_
_entity.id
_entity.type
_entity.pdbx_description
1 polymer ?
#
loop_
_entity_poly.entity_id
_entity_poly.type
_entity_poly.pdbx_seq_one_letter_code
_entity_poly.pdbx_strand_id
1 'polypeptide(L)' 'MPYVNIKVTQEGVTQAQKSALIKGVTELLVEVLNKSPATTMVVIDEVELDSWGIGGLP' A
#
# COMPACT_ATOMS: atom_id res chain seq x y z
N MET A 1 -10.04 -13.67 -0.96
CA MET A 1 -9.06 -13.06 -0.03
C MET A 1 -8.22 -12.04 -0.79
N PRO A 2 -8.60 -10.78 -0.72
CA PRO A 2 -7.87 -9.77 -1.48
C PRO A 2 -6.52 -9.41 -0.83
N TYR A 3 -5.56 -9.11 -1.68
CA TYR A 3 -4.24 -8.68 -1.28
C TYR A 3 -3.89 -7.42 -2.07
N VAL A 4 -3.46 -6.38 -1.36
CA VAL A 4 -3.04 -5.12 -1.96
C VAL A 4 -1.62 -4.80 -1.53
N ASN A 5 -0.76 -4.49 -2.47
CA ASN A 5 0.59 -4.02 -2.18
C ASN A 5 0.74 -2.58 -2.68
N ILE A 6 1.16 -1.71 -1.80
CA ILE A 6 1.43 -0.31 -2.12
C ILE A 6 2.92 -0.08 -1.97
N LYS A 7 3.57 0.31 -3.05
CA LYS A 7 4.98 0.67 -3.02
C LYS A 7 5.12 2.18 -3.04
N VAL A 8 5.88 2.70 -2.10
CA VAL A 8 6.15 4.14 -2.02
C VAL A 8 7.65 4.36 -1.91
N THR A 9 8.11 5.54 -2.28
CA THR A 9 9.48 5.91 -2.04
C THR A 9 9.75 6.06 -0.54
N GLN A 10 10.96 5.72 -0.12
CA GLN A 10 11.37 5.83 1.26
C GLN A 10 11.70 7.30 1.59
N GLU A 11 10.67 8.07 1.88
CA GLU A 11 10.76 9.52 2.11
C GLU A 11 10.07 9.95 3.40
N GLY A 12 10.13 9.14 4.43
CA GLY A 12 9.61 9.53 5.73
C GLY A 12 8.12 9.32 5.91
N VAL A 13 7.56 8.29 5.29
CA VAL A 13 6.16 7.91 5.55
C VAL A 13 6.02 7.50 7.00
N THR A 14 5.08 8.11 7.71
CA THR A 14 4.88 7.86 9.13
C THR A 14 4.04 6.62 9.38
N GLN A 15 4.13 6.08 10.60
CA GLN A 15 3.29 4.96 10.99
C GLN A 15 1.80 5.32 10.94
N ALA A 16 1.45 6.53 11.32
CA ALA A 16 0.06 7.01 11.25
C ALA A 16 -0.45 7.05 9.81
N GLN A 17 0.40 7.46 8.87
CA GLN A 17 0.05 7.48 7.45
C GLN A 17 -0.15 6.07 6.91
N LYS A 18 0.73 5.14 7.27
CA LYS A 18 0.58 3.73 6.87
C LYS A 18 -0.70 3.13 7.41
N SER A 19 -1.02 3.40 8.68
CA SER A 19 -2.25 2.91 9.30
C SER A 19 -3.50 3.45 8.59
N ALA A 20 -3.48 4.73 8.23
CA ALA A 20 -4.58 5.36 7.50
C ALA A 20 -4.75 4.76 6.10
N LEU A 21 -3.64 4.49 5.40
CA LEU A 21 -3.68 3.84 4.09
C LEU A 21 -4.24 2.42 4.17
N ILE A 22 -3.77 1.64 5.13
CA ILE A 22 -4.25 0.27 5.33
C ILE A 22 -5.75 0.25 5.59
N LYS A 23 -6.21 1.13 6.47
CA LYS A 23 -7.64 1.24 6.80
C LYS A 23 -8.45 1.68 5.59
N GLY A 24 -8.02 2.74 4.91
CA GLY A 24 -8.76 3.31 3.77
C GLY A 24 -8.84 2.36 2.59
N VAL A 25 -7.75 1.68 2.26
CA VAL A 25 -7.73 0.70 1.17
C VAL A 25 -8.62 -0.49 1.52
N THR A 26 -8.58 -0.97 2.75
CA THR A 26 -9.44 -2.06 3.19
C THR A 26 -10.91 -1.67 3.06
N GLU A 27 -11.28 -0.48 3.51
CA GLU A 27 -12.66 0.02 3.40
C GLU A 27 -13.12 0.13 1.93
N LEU A 28 -12.23 0.56 1.05
CA LEU A 28 -12.51 0.67 -0.37
C LEU A 28 -12.83 -0.71 -0.98
N LEU A 29 -12.06 -1.73 -0.65
CA LEU A 29 -12.29 -3.08 -1.14
C LEU A 29 -13.60 -3.67 -0.61
N VAL A 30 -13.96 -3.35 0.64
CA VAL A 30 -15.26 -3.74 1.19
C VAL A 30 -16.39 -3.09 0.40
N GLU A 31 -16.27 -1.80 0.14
CA GLU A 31 -17.31 -1.03 -0.54
C GLU A 31 -17.49 -1.45 -2.00
N VAL A 32 -16.39 -1.57 -2.74
CA VAL A 32 -16.43 -1.82 -4.19
C VAL A 32 -16.64 -3.30 -4.50
N LEU A 33 -15.93 -4.18 -3.81
CA LEU A 33 -15.92 -5.61 -4.11
C LEU A 33 -16.72 -6.46 -3.14
N ASN A 34 -17.28 -5.86 -2.11
CA ASN A 34 -18.01 -6.58 -1.06
C ASN A 34 -17.16 -7.70 -0.44
N LYS A 35 -15.87 -7.42 -0.23
CA LYS A 35 -14.96 -8.39 0.40
C LYS A 35 -14.94 -8.20 1.91
N SER A 36 -14.65 -9.30 2.62
CA SER A 36 -14.54 -9.26 4.07
C SER A 36 -13.28 -8.49 4.50
N PRO A 37 -13.40 -7.50 5.38
CA PRO A 37 -12.21 -6.82 5.90
C PRO A 37 -11.31 -7.75 6.71
N ALA A 38 -11.86 -8.78 7.31
CA ALA A 38 -11.11 -9.73 8.14
C ALA A 38 -10.10 -10.56 7.34
N THR A 39 -10.30 -10.70 6.03
CA THR A 39 -9.41 -11.47 5.15
C THR A 39 -8.70 -10.61 4.12
N THR A 40 -8.86 -9.30 4.19
CA THR A 40 -8.18 -8.37 3.29
C THR A 40 -6.79 -8.05 3.84
N MET A 41 -5.77 -8.22 3.00
CA MET A 41 -4.38 -7.96 3.37
C MET A 41 -3.86 -6.77 2.60
N VAL A 42 -3.23 -5.83 3.30
CA VAL A 42 -2.59 -4.66 2.69
C VAL A 42 -1.15 -4.59 3.18
N VAL A 43 -0.22 -4.49 2.26
CA VAL A 43 1.21 -4.36 2.56
C VAL A 43 1.72 -3.06 1.95
N ILE A 44 2.45 -2.30 2.74
CA ILE A 44 3.10 -1.07 2.28
C ILE A 44 4.60 -1.29 2.28
N ASP A 45 5.21 -1.17 1.10
CA ASP A 45 6.65 -1.28 0.94
C ASP A 45 7.26 0.10 0.76
N GLU A 46 8.15 0.47 1.65
CA GLU A 46 8.98 1.65 1.49
C GLU A 46 10.23 1.23 0.74
N VAL A 47 10.35 1.66 -0.52
CA VAL A 47 11.45 1.27 -1.40
C VAL A 47 12.47 2.38 -1.46
N GLU A 48 13.75 2.03 -1.22
CA GLU A 48 14.85 2.99 -1.27
C GLU A 48 14.90 3.70 -2.63
N LEU A 49 15.26 4.99 -2.61
CA LEU A 49 15.25 5.82 -3.80
C LEU A 49 16.13 5.27 -4.93
N ASP A 50 17.25 4.64 -4.58
CA ASP A 50 18.17 4.08 -5.57
C ASP A 50 17.66 2.77 -6.21
N SER A 51 16.55 2.26 -5.71
CA SER A 51 15.92 1.05 -6.26
C SER A 51 14.83 1.35 -7.31
N TRP A 52 14.60 2.62 -7.59
CA TRP A 52 13.63 3.04 -8.61
C TRP A 52 14.34 3.35 -9.94
N GLY A 53 13.64 3.07 -11.02
CA GLY A 53 14.14 3.38 -12.35
C GLY A 53 13.00 3.73 -13.30
N ILE A 54 13.28 4.64 -14.22
CA ILE A 54 12.36 5.04 -15.29
C ILE A 54 13.17 5.10 -16.57
N GLY A 55 12.67 4.47 -17.65
CA GLY A 55 13.33 4.50 -18.94
C GLY A 55 14.73 3.89 -18.96
N GLY A 56 15.00 2.96 -18.03
CA GLY A 56 16.31 2.33 -17.89
C GLY A 56 17.29 3.13 -17.03
N LEU A 57 16.86 4.27 -16.47
CA LEU A 57 17.69 5.13 -15.62
C LEU A 57 17.21 5.07 -14.17
N PRO A 58 18.19 5.09 -13.22
CA PRO A 58 17.86 5.10 -11.79
C PRO A 58 17.23 6.41 -11.34
#